data_4c6314a05fa5550f71719a8c0fbebd86
#
_entry.id   4c6314a05fa5550f71719a8c0fbebd86
#
_cell.length_a   1.000
_cell.length_b   1.000
_cell.length_c   1.000
_cell.angle_alpha   90.00
_cell.angle_beta   90.00
_cell.angle_gamma   90.00
#
_symmetry.space_group_name_H-M   'P 1'
#
loop_
_entity.id
_entity.type
_entity.pdbx_description
1 polymer ?
#
loop_
_entity_poly.entity_id
_entity_poly.type
_entity_poly.pdbx_seq_one_letter_code
_entity_poly.pdbx_strand_id
1 'polypeptide(L)'
;MIVLSIELAEVCGIHAGDGYMRLRGENKGEVDISGSLEEKDYYDNYVVPLFNKFFDLQLNGRSFSRGSYGFVTYNKNVRDILIGLGFPKGKKSKIVKVPDLVLNSGDCKVYSAFLRGLFDTDGNLGFRKSYAGVNAFNKNYNHYPVITITTVSKCLAEGVIKMLHDMDMIFYYHIRDSRKLNEGRKYLISISGLDGLDKWMDMVGSKNPVKLSRYLVWKKFGFCPTNLTLQQRQELLNGKLDPYIIRGL
;
A
#
# COMPACT_ATOMS: atom_id res chain seq x y z
N MET A 1 -4.44 -3.46 27.97
CA MET A 1 -5.16 -2.49 27.10
C MET A 1 -4.24 -2.15 25.92
N ILE A 2 -4.72 -2.21 24.67
CA ILE A 2 -3.93 -1.83 23.48
C ILE A 2 -3.94 -0.30 23.39
N VAL A 3 -2.75 0.30 23.38
CA VAL A 3 -2.60 1.76 23.24
C VAL A 3 -2.32 2.06 21.77
N LEU A 4 -3.12 2.97 21.20
CA LEU A 4 -2.94 3.41 19.82
C LEU A 4 -1.73 4.32 19.71
N SER A 5 -0.88 4.04 18.73
CA SER A 5 0.22 4.90 18.30
C SER A 5 0.25 5.00 16.77
N ILE A 6 1.03 5.93 16.24
CA ILE A 6 1.23 6.09 14.80
C ILE A 6 1.86 4.81 14.21
N GLU A 7 2.84 4.23 14.93
CA GLU A 7 3.50 2.99 14.51
C GLU A 7 2.52 1.80 14.47
N LEU A 8 1.64 1.69 15.49
CA LEU A 8 0.63 0.63 15.50
C LEU A 8 -0.36 0.79 14.35
N ALA A 9 -0.77 2.01 14.05
CA ALA A 9 -1.66 2.27 12.92
C ALA A 9 -1.01 1.84 11.59
N GLU A 10 0.29 2.12 11.40
CA GLU A 10 1.01 1.71 10.22
C GLU A 10 1.19 0.18 10.13
N VAL A 11 1.52 -0.47 11.24
CA VAL A 11 1.52 -1.95 11.36
C VAL A 11 0.17 -2.53 10.95
N CYS A 12 -0.94 -1.93 11.39
CA CYS A 12 -2.29 -2.32 11.00
C CYS A 12 -2.52 -2.19 9.49
N GLY A 13 -2.07 -1.10 8.88
CA GLY A 13 -2.15 -0.88 7.43
C GLY A 13 -1.36 -1.92 6.64
N ILE A 14 -0.11 -2.17 7.04
CA ILE A 14 0.75 -3.21 6.45
C ILE A 14 0.10 -4.59 6.59
N HIS A 15 -0.43 -4.93 7.77
CA HIS A 15 -1.09 -6.22 7.99
C HIS A 15 -2.41 -6.33 7.22
N ALA A 16 -3.14 -5.25 7.06
CA ALA A 16 -4.36 -5.24 6.24
C ALA A 16 -4.08 -5.61 4.78
N GLY A 17 -2.97 -5.12 4.20
CA GLY A 17 -2.48 -5.50 2.87
C GLY A 17 -1.80 -6.88 2.88
N ASP A 18 -0.54 -6.92 3.17
CA ASP A 18 0.34 -8.09 3.00
C ASP A 18 0.31 -9.11 4.14
N GLY A 19 -0.44 -8.85 5.22
CA GLY A 19 -0.47 -9.74 6.36
C GLY A 19 -1.34 -10.99 6.18
N TYR A 20 -0.89 -12.08 6.75
CA TYR A 20 -1.67 -13.32 6.89
C TYR A 20 -1.45 -13.91 8.27
N MET A 21 -2.50 -14.36 8.93
CA MET A 21 -2.43 -14.96 10.25
C MET A 21 -3.03 -16.36 10.23
N ARG A 22 -2.23 -17.37 10.60
CA ARG A 22 -2.68 -18.77 10.74
C ARG A 22 -2.61 -19.17 12.20
N LEU A 23 -3.68 -19.83 12.68
CA LEU A 23 -3.67 -20.52 13.96
C LEU A 23 -3.67 -22.03 13.74
N ARG A 24 -2.92 -22.72 14.60
CA ARG A 24 -2.87 -24.18 14.70
C ARG A 24 -3.16 -24.57 16.16
N GLY A 25 -4.47 -24.68 16.48
CA GLY A 25 -4.91 -24.84 17.87
C GLY A 25 -4.90 -23.52 18.67
N GLU A 26 -5.11 -23.59 19.97
CA GLU A 26 -5.34 -22.40 20.81
C GLU A 26 -4.07 -21.53 21.00
N ASN A 27 -2.90 -22.15 21.10
CA ASN A 27 -1.66 -21.46 21.47
C ASN A 27 -0.59 -21.42 20.36
N LYS A 28 -0.80 -22.09 19.23
CA LYS A 28 0.18 -22.15 18.14
C LYS A 28 -0.35 -21.36 16.93
N GLY A 29 0.50 -20.54 16.35
CA GLY A 29 0.14 -19.79 15.15
C GLY A 29 1.29 -18.96 14.67
N GLU A 30 1.12 -18.44 13.48
CA GLU A 30 2.09 -17.61 12.78
C GLU A 30 1.43 -16.37 12.22
N VAL A 31 2.17 -15.28 12.18
CA VAL A 31 1.86 -14.07 11.42
C VAL A 31 2.91 -13.96 10.33
N ASP A 32 2.47 -13.98 9.09
CA ASP A 32 3.26 -13.81 7.87
C ASP A 32 2.98 -12.41 7.33
N ILE A 33 4.04 -11.66 7.03
CA ILE A 33 3.98 -10.37 6.34
C ILE A 33 4.92 -10.48 5.15
N SER A 34 4.36 -10.56 3.95
CA SER A 34 5.16 -10.77 2.74
C SER A 34 4.52 -10.20 1.48
N GLY A 35 5.34 -9.55 0.65
CA GLY A 35 4.99 -8.98 -0.65
C GLY A 35 5.88 -9.49 -1.77
N SER A 36 6.03 -8.71 -2.82
CA SER A 36 6.87 -9.03 -3.97
C SER A 36 8.36 -9.01 -3.62
N LEU A 37 9.16 -9.85 -4.28
CA LEU A 37 10.62 -9.82 -4.18
C LEU A 37 11.22 -8.46 -4.62
N GLU A 38 10.59 -7.73 -5.54
CA GLU A 38 11.01 -6.38 -5.93
C GLU A 38 10.96 -5.39 -4.76
N GLU A 39 10.14 -5.68 -3.74
CA GLU A 39 9.96 -4.86 -2.54
C GLU A 39 10.92 -5.24 -1.40
N LYS A 40 11.94 -6.08 -1.66
CA LYS A 40 12.91 -6.53 -0.65
C LYS A 40 13.47 -5.38 0.18
N ASP A 41 13.88 -4.28 -0.45
CA ASP A 41 14.45 -3.11 0.24
C ASP A 41 13.42 -2.41 1.15
N TYR A 42 12.14 -2.44 0.81
CA TYR A 42 11.07 -1.95 1.68
C TYR A 42 10.95 -2.80 2.94
N TYR A 43 10.98 -4.13 2.78
CA TYR A 43 10.91 -5.04 3.92
C TYR A 43 12.12 -4.92 4.83
N ASP A 44 13.35 -4.97 4.28
CA ASP A 44 14.58 -4.97 5.08
C ASP A 44 14.84 -3.64 5.78
N ASN A 45 14.56 -2.53 5.10
CA ASN A 45 14.91 -1.20 5.60
C ASN A 45 13.77 -0.48 6.32
N TYR A 46 12.52 -0.98 6.21
CA TYR A 46 11.38 -0.30 6.83
C TYR A 46 10.45 -1.25 7.60
N VAL A 47 9.86 -2.25 6.94
CA VAL A 47 8.82 -3.09 7.59
C VAL A 47 9.40 -3.91 8.75
N VAL A 48 10.49 -4.64 8.52
CA VAL A 48 11.16 -5.44 9.55
C VAL A 48 11.63 -4.58 10.71
N PRO A 49 12.34 -3.44 10.51
CA PRO A 49 12.69 -2.53 11.59
C PRO A 49 11.48 -1.98 12.36
N LEU A 50 10.39 -1.64 11.68
CA LEU A 50 9.17 -1.16 12.31
C LEU A 50 8.58 -2.21 13.27
N PHE A 51 8.45 -3.47 12.79
CA PHE A 51 7.93 -4.56 13.62
C PHE A 51 8.87 -4.91 14.77
N ASN A 52 10.18 -4.93 14.54
CA ASN A 52 11.18 -5.17 15.57
C ASN A 52 11.10 -4.12 16.67
N LYS A 53 11.07 -2.84 16.31
CA LYS A 53 10.98 -1.74 17.26
C LYS A 53 9.66 -1.77 18.03
N PHE A 54 8.53 -1.97 17.35
CA PHE A 54 7.21 -1.87 17.99
C PHE A 54 6.92 -3.06 18.92
N PHE A 55 7.33 -4.27 18.53
CA PHE A 55 7.04 -5.49 19.28
C PHE A 55 8.22 -6.03 20.10
N ASP A 56 9.34 -5.31 20.14
CA ASP A 56 10.60 -5.75 20.77
C ASP A 56 11.05 -7.15 20.26
N LEU A 57 11.28 -7.24 18.94
CA LEU A 57 11.64 -8.48 18.25
C LEU A 57 12.99 -8.37 17.56
N GLN A 58 13.51 -9.52 17.09
CA GLN A 58 14.72 -9.62 16.26
C GLN A 58 14.40 -10.43 14.99
N LEU A 59 13.50 -9.90 14.17
CA LEU A 59 13.12 -10.49 12.89
C LEU A 59 14.13 -10.11 11.82
N ASN A 60 14.24 -10.98 10.81
CA ASN A 60 14.98 -10.73 9.59
C ASN A 60 14.08 -11.05 8.39
N GLY A 61 14.22 -10.26 7.32
CA GLY A 61 13.59 -10.55 6.05
C GLY A 61 14.17 -11.81 5.42
N ARG A 62 13.32 -12.55 4.70
CA ARG A 62 13.73 -13.76 3.97
C ARG A 62 12.88 -13.93 2.70
N SER A 63 13.48 -14.59 1.71
CA SER A 63 12.76 -15.00 0.52
C SER A 63 11.88 -16.22 0.82
N PHE A 64 10.71 -16.23 0.19
CA PHE A 64 9.78 -17.36 0.17
C PHE A 64 9.69 -17.94 -1.23
N SER A 65 8.97 -19.04 -1.36
CA SER A 65 8.65 -19.60 -2.68
C SER A 65 7.83 -18.61 -3.53
N ARG A 66 7.92 -18.77 -4.86
CA ARG A 66 7.13 -17.97 -5.83
C ARG A 66 7.46 -16.48 -5.91
N GLY A 67 8.70 -16.09 -5.57
CA GLY A 67 9.14 -14.71 -5.74
C GLY A 67 8.56 -13.71 -4.75
N SER A 68 8.21 -14.15 -3.55
CA SER A 68 7.82 -13.27 -2.44
C SER A 68 8.95 -13.10 -1.42
N TYR A 69 8.92 -11.98 -0.70
CA TYR A 69 9.88 -11.59 0.33
C TYR A 69 9.18 -10.98 1.54
N GLY A 70 9.67 -11.25 2.73
CA GLY A 70 9.09 -10.74 3.97
C GLY A 70 9.56 -11.51 5.19
N PHE A 71 8.72 -11.66 6.20
CA PHE A 71 9.04 -12.42 7.41
C PHE A 71 7.85 -13.17 7.96
N VAL A 72 8.14 -14.14 8.82
CA VAL A 72 7.14 -14.86 9.63
C VAL A 72 7.55 -14.74 11.09
N THR A 73 6.59 -14.47 11.95
CA THR A 73 6.78 -14.50 13.40
C THR A 73 5.79 -15.46 14.07
N TYR A 74 6.29 -16.16 15.09
CA TYR A 74 5.49 -17.04 15.95
C TYR A 74 5.20 -16.38 17.29
N ASN A 75 5.58 -15.10 17.45
CA ASN A 75 5.43 -14.38 18.71
C ASN A 75 3.94 -14.24 19.08
N LYS A 76 3.62 -14.67 20.30
CA LYS A 76 2.22 -14.68 20.82
C LYS A 76 1.68 -13.26 20.97
N ASN A 77 2.51 -12.33 21.44
CA ASN A 77 2.09 -10.94 21.66
C ASN A 77 1.66 -10.25 20.36
N VAL A 78 2.40 -10.46 19.26
CA VAL A 78 2.03 -9.94 17.92
C VAL A 78 0.65 -10.45 17.52
N ARG A 79 0.41 -11.77 17.66
CA ARG A 79 -0.88 -12.37 17.34
C ARG A 79 -2.01 -11.82 18.19
N ASP A 80 -1.80 -11.77 19.49
CA ASP A 80 -2.83 -11.37 20.45
C ASP A 80 -3.23 -9.90 20.23
N ILE A 81 -2.27 -9.02 19.94
CA ILE A 81 -2.54 -7.63 19.58
C ILE A 81 -3.33 -7.55 18.29
N LEU A 82 -2.93 -8.24 17.22
CA LEU A 82 -3.65 -8.21 15.94
C LEU A 82 -5.08 -8.78 16.08
N ILE A 83 -5.25 -9.86 16.85
CA ILE A 83 -6.59 -10.42 17.15
C ILE A 83 -7.42 -9.40 17.95
N GLY A 84 -6.84 -8.78 18.97
CA GLY A 84 -7.49 -7.77 19.78
C GLY A 84 -7.91 -6.51 19.00
N LEU A 85 -7.22 -6.23 17.90
CA LEU A 85 -7.56 -5.16 16.94
C LEU A 85 -8.62 -5.59 15.90
N GLY A 86 -9.09 -6.84 15.97
CA GLY A 86 -10.14 -7.35 15.10
C GLY A 86 -9.65 -7.92 13.77
N PHE A 87 -8.35 -8.16 13.59
CA PHE A 87 -7.88 -8.85 12.38
C PHE A 87 -8.30 -10.30 12.36
N PRO A 88 -8.84 -10.79 11.23
CA PRO A 88 -9.34 -12.15 11.11
C PRO A 88 -8.20 -13.17 10.99
N LYS A 89 -8.46 -14.37 11.46
CA LYS A 89 -7.62 -15.55 11.29
C LYS A 89 -7.90 -16.19 9.92
N GLY A 90 -6.86 -16.60 9.23
CA GLY A 90 -6.97 -17.25 7.91
C GLY A 90 -7.26 -16.26 6.78
N LYS A 91 -8.17 -16.63 5.88
CA LYS A 91 -8.51 -15.82 4.70
C LYS A 91 -9.17 -14.50 5.09
N LYS A 92 -8.42 -13.42 5.06
CA LYS A 92 -8.88 -12.07 5.45
C LYS A 92 -9.48 -11.23 4.33
N SER A 93 -9.14 -11.52 3.07
CA SER A 93 -9.33 -10.60 1.94
C SER A 93 -10.76 -10.05 1.79
N LYS A 94 -11.80 -10.83 2.13
CA LYS A 94 -13.21 -10.39 2.02
C LYS A 94 -13.77 -9.75 3.29
N ILE A 95 -13.11 -9.92 4.44
CA ILE A 95 -13.65 -9.56 5.76
C ILE A 95 -12.75 -8.63 6.57
N VAL A 96 -11.53 -8.37 6.10
CA VAL A 96 -10.62 -7.41 6.74
C VAL A 96 -11.26 -6.03 6.77
N LYS A 97 -11.11 -5.32 7.90
CA LYS A 97 -11.57 -3.94 8.07
C LYS A 97 -10.46 -3.07 8.65
N VAL A 98 -10.63 -1.76 8.61
CA VAL A 98 -9.82 -0.86 9.44
C VAL A 98 -10.16 -1.16 10.90
N PRO A 99 -9.18 -1.37 11.79
CA PRO A 99 -9.45 -1.55 13.21
C PRO A 99 -10.25 -0.37 13.78
N ASP A 100 -11.25 -0.67 14.60
CA ASP A 100 -12.11 0.37 15.19
C ASP A 100 -11.30 1.37 16.02
N LEU A 101 -10.23 0.92 16.68
CA LEU A 101 -9.30 1.76 17.42
C LEU A 101 -8.62 2.81 16.52
N VAL A 102 -8.26 2.44 15.28
CA VAL A 102 -7.70 3.37 14.28
C VAL A 102 -8.80 4.29 13.76
N LEU A 103 -9.93 3.71 13.32
CA LEU A 103 -11.00 4.44 12.64
C LEU A 103 -11.70 5.48 13.53
N ASN A 104 -11.79 5.20 14.84
CA ASN A 104 -12.43 6.08 15.82
C ASN A 104 -11.46 7.09 16.44
N SER A 105 -10.18 7.09 16.08
CA SER A 105 -9.21 8.06 16.62
C SER A 105 -9.51 9.49 16.18
N GLY A 106 -10.04 9.67 14.96
CA GLY A 106 -10.24 11.00 14.38
C GLY A 106 -8.92 11.75 14.09
N ASP A 107 -7.77 11.12 14.30
CA ASP A 107 -6.46 11.75 14.15
C ASP A 107 -5.89 11.50 12.74
N CYS A 108 -5.69 12.59 12.00
CA CYS A 108 -5.13 12.55 10.64
C CYS A 108 -3.74 11.89 10.59
N LYS A 109 -2.91 11.98 11.63
CA LYS A 109 -1.59 11.32 11.66
C LYS A 109 -1.73 9.81 11.77
N VAL A 110 -2.68 9.34 12.56
CA VAL A 110 -3.03 7.92 12.69
C VAL A 110 -3.59 7.39 11.37
N TYR A 111 -4.50 8.14 10.74
CA TYR A 111 -5.07 7.80 9.43
C TYR A 111 -3.99 7.73 8.35
N SER A 112 -3.11 8.73 8.30
CA SER A 112 -1.98 8.76 7.36
C SER A 112 -1.08 7.55 7.51
N ALA A 113 -0.76 7.14 8.72
CA ALA A 113 0.08 5.97 8.98
C ALA A 113 -0.59 4.67 8.52
N PHE A 114 -1.87 4.47 8.83
CA PHE A 114 -2.62 3.30 8.36
C PHE A 114 -2.71 3.28 6.82
N LEU A 115 -3.09 4.40 6.21
CA LEU A 115 -3.19 4.54 4.75
C LEU A 115 -1.85 4.31 4.06
N ARG A 116 -0.74 4.79 4.64
CA ARG A 116 0.61 4.55 4.12
C ARG A 116 0.95 3.06 4.15
N GLY A 117 0.76 2.39 5.28
CA GLY A 117 1.02 0.95 5.38
C GLY A 117 0.18 0.14 4.38
N LEU A 118 -1.10 0.45 4.23
CA LEU A 118 -1.99 -0.19 3.25
C LEU A 118 -1.60 0.13 1.80
N PHE A 119 -1.24 1.38 1.52
CA PHE A 119 -0.82 1.80 0.18
C PHE A 119 0.53 1.18 -0.21
N ASP A 120 1.47 1.15 0.69
CA ASP A 120 2.82 0.62 0.43
C ASP A 120 2.80 -0.89 0.15
N THR A 121 1.81 -1.60 0.65
CA THR A 121 1.56 -3.02 0.37
C THR A 121 0.65 -3.19 -0.86
N ASP A 122 -0.65 -2.96 -0.73
CA ASP A 122 -1.68 -3.27 -1.71
C ASP A 122 -2.06 -2.10 -2.65
N GLY A 123 -1.58 -0.87 -2.38
CA GLY A 123 -1.87 0.27 -3.23
C GLY A 123 -1.03 0.33 -4.50
N ASN A 124 -1.43 1.18 -5.43
CA ASN A 124 -0.69 1.44 -6.67
C ASN A 124 -0.63 2.93 -6.97
N LEU A 125 0.57 3.42 -7.32
CA LEU A 125 0.77 4.69 -8.01
C LEU A 125 1.03 4.41 -9.49
N GLY A 126 0.08 4.78 -10.32
CA GLY A 126 0.18 4.66 -11.77
C GLY A 126 0.13 6.03 -12.44
N PHE A 127 0.57 6.05 -13.70
CA PHE A 127 0.45 7.22 -14.55
C PHE A 127 -0.23 6.81 -15.85
N ARG A 128 -1.18 7.60 -16.31
CA ARG A 128 -1.89 7.33 -17.56
C ARG A 128 -1.74 8.51 -18.51
N LYS A 129 -2.04 8.27 -19.79
CA LYS A 129 -2.20 9.34 -20.77
C LYS A 129 -3.45 10.13 -20.39
N SER A 130 -3.36 11.46 -20.37
CA SER A 130 -4.54 12.31 -20.25
C SER A 130 -5.03 12.63 -21.64
N TYR A 131 -6.29 12.34 -21.91
CA TYR A 131 -6.99 12.86 -23.07
C TYR A 131 -7.69 14.13 -22.61
N ALA A 132 -6.98 15.24 -22.67
CA ALA A 132 -7.59 16.53 -22.40
C ALA A 132 -8.51 16.90 -23.58
N GLY A 133 -9.60 17.63 -23.28
CA GLY A 133 -10.62 18.03 -24.27
C GLY A 133 -10.04 18.78 -25.49
N VAL A 134 -10.89 19.13 -26.41
CA VAL A 134 -10.66 19.57 -27.82
C VAL A 134 -9.51 20.57 -28.05
N ASN A 135 -9.01 21.25 -27.02
CA ASN A 135 -7.97 22.28 -27.10
C ASN A 135 -6.67 21.97 -26.33
N ALA A 136 -6.46 20.76 -25.82
CA ALA A 136 -5.26 20.44 -25.08
C ALA A 136 -4.34 19.52 -25.89
N PHE A 137 -3.04 19.83 -25.86
CA PHE A 137 -2.02 19.01 -26.49
C PHE A 137 -2.08 17.56 -25.98
N ASN A 138 -2.42 16.63 -26.86
CA ASN A 138 -2.41 15.20 -26.57
C ASN A 138 -0.98 14.76 -26.26
N LYS A 139 -0.66 14.60 -24.98
CA LYS A 139 0.63 14.06 -24.58
C LYS A 139 0.63 12.55 -24.77
N ASN A 140 1.48 12.04 -25.67
CA ASN A 140 1.61 10.61 -25.95
C ASN A 140 2.34 9.82 -24.84
N TYR A 141 2.43 10.34 -23.62
CA TYR A 141 3.14 9.73 -22.51
C TYR A 141 2.33 9.74 -21.22
N ASN A 142 2.64 8.80 -20.35
CA ASN A 142 1.95 8.60 -19.08
C ASN A 142 2.39 9.64 -18.04
N HIS A 143 1.66 10.74 -17.94
CA HIS A 143 1.96 11.88 -17.08
C HIS A 143 0.90 12.14 -16.01
N TYR A 144 -0.33 11.67 -16.23
CA TYR A 144 -1.44 11.95 -15.33
C TYR A 144 -1.48 10.94 -14.17
N PRO A 145 -1.17 11.37 -12.93
CA PRO A 145 -1.05 10.47 -11.80
C PRO A 145 -2.41 9.94 -11.33
N VAL A 146 -2.40 8.68 -10.92
CA VAL A 146 -3.54 8.02 -10.27
C VAL A 146 -3.02 7.12 -9.16
N ILE A 147 -3.39 7.42 -7.94
CA ILE A 147 -3.26 6.53 -6.79
C ILE A 147 -4.49 5.66 -6.73
N THR A 148 -4.31 4.36 -6.51
CA THR A 148 -5.43 3.42 -6.42
C THR A 148 -5.23 2.46 -5.26
N ILE A 149 -6.27 2.32 -4.44
CA ILE A 149 -6.40 1.25 -3.45
C ILE A 149 -7.55 0.36 -3.91
N THR A 150 -7.27 -0.93 -4.09
CA THR A 150 -8.28 -1.91 -4.54
C THR A 150 -8.41 -3.02 -3.51
N THR A 151 -9.62 -3.29 -3.07
CA THR A 151 -9.91 -4.37 -2.14
C THR A 151 -11.17 -5.13 -2.54
N VAL A 152 -11.31 -6.36 -2.04
CA VAL A 152 -12.54 -7.14 -2.13
C VAL A 152 -13.32 -7.13 -0.81
N SER A 153 -12.81 -6.44 0.22
CA SER A 153 -13.52 -6.19 1.46
C SER A 153 -14.28 -4.87 1.38
N LYS A 154 -15.60 -4.95 1.50
CA LYS A 154 -16.45 -3.77 1.59
C LYS A 154 -16.12 -2.94 2.83
N CYS A 155 -15.95 -3.60 3.98
CA CYS A 155 -15.67 -2.92 5.25
C CYS A 155 -14.32 -2.18 5.23
N LEU A 156 -13.28 -2.76 4.59
CA LEU A 156 -12.01 -2.06 4.42
C LEU A 156 -12.17 -0.84 3.52
N ALA A 157 -12.89 -0.98 2.39
CA ALA A 157 -13.15 0.14 1.49
C ALA A 157 -13.90 1.28 2.19
N GLU A 158 -14.95 0.97 2.95
CA GLU A 158 -15.73 1.96 3.71
C GLU A 158 -14.86 2.68 4.76
N GLY A 159 -13.97 1.94 5.46
CA GLY A 159 -13.03 2.54 6.39
C GLY A 159 -12.03 3.48 5.73
N VAL A 160 -11.46 3.07 4.58
CA VAL A 160 -10.56 3.93 3.79
C VAL A 160 -11.28 5.19 3.29
N ILE A 161 -12.52 5.05 2.79
CA ILE A 161 -13.35 6.18 2.34
C ILE A 161 -13.58 7.17 3.48
N LYS A 162 -13.94 6.67 4.67
CA LYS A 162 -14.12 7.54 5.84
C LYS A 162 -12.86 8.31 6.17
N MET A 163 -11.69 7.64 6.24
CA MET A 163 -10.43 8.31 6.54
C MET A 163 -10.08 9.39 5.49
N LEU A 164 -10.23 9.09 4.20
CA LEU A 164 -9.99 10.05 3.13
C LEU A 164 -10.93 11.26 3.19
N HIS A 165 -12.20 11.02 3.54
CA HIS A 165 -13.18 12.09 3.75
C HIS A 165 -12.80 12.96 4.94
N ASP A 166 -12.46 12.37 6.08
CA ASP A 166 -12.08 13.10 7.30
C ASP A 166 -10.75 13.89 7.10
N MET A 167 -9.90 13.46 6.17
CA MET A 167 -8.67 14.16 5.76
C MET A 167 -8.91 15.17 4.62
N ASP A 168 -10.16 15.41 4.24
CA ASP A 168 -10.55 16.31 3.16
C ASP A 168 -9.84 16.01 1.82
N MET A 169 -9.66 14.72 1.52
CA MET A 169 -9.09 14.25 0.25
C MET A 169 -10.17 14.05 -0.80
N ILE A 170 -9.95 14.53 -2.02
CA ILE A 170 -10.83 14.26 -3.17
C ILE A 170 -10.50 12.88 -3.73
N PHE A 171 -11.48 12.02 -3.79
CA PHE A 171 -11.34 10.66 -4.31
C PHE A 171 -12.55 10.24 -5.15
N TYR A 172 -12.35 9.19 -5.95
CA TYR A 172 -13.41 8.53 -6.72
C TYR A 172 -13.55 7.09 -6.21
N TYR A 173 -14.79 6.65 -6.10
CA TYR A 173 -15.12 5.30 -5.66
C TYR A 173 -15.90 4.57 -6.75
N HIS A 174 -15.42 3.39 -7.12
CA HIS A 174 -16.03 2.53 -8.11
C HIS A 174 -16.16 1.10 -7.60
N ILE A 175 -17.28 0.48 -7.94
CA ILE A 175 -17.51 -0.94 -7.67
C ILE A 175 -17.44 -1.67 -9.02
N ARG A 176 -16.63 -2.72 -9.08
CA ARG A 176 -16.54 -3.60 -10.24
C ARG A 176 -16.94 -5.01 -9.84
N ASP A 177 -17.96 -5.54 -10.49
CA ASP A 177 -18.26 -6.96 -10.40
C ASP A 177 -17.23 -7.75 -11.22
N SER A 178 -16.73 -8.84 -10.62
CA SER A 178 -15.81 -9.70 -11.35
C SER A 178 -16.56 -10.52 -12.40
N ARG A 179 -15.97 -10.65 -13.59
CA ARG A 179 -16.49 -11.55 -14.64
C ARG A 179 -16.18 -13.02 -14.34
N LYS A 180 -15.30 -13.30 -13.37
CA LYS A 180 -14.92 -14.66 -12.99
C LYS A 180 -15.73 -15.11 -11.79
N LEU A 181 -16.33 -16.30 -11.87
CA LEU A 181 -17.19 -16.89 -10.84
C LEU A 181 -16.56 -16.96 -9.43
N ASN A 182 -15.23 -17.04 -9.35
CA ASN A 182 -14.49 -17.18 -8.09
C ASN A 182 -13.86 -15.87 -7.56
N GLU A 183 -13.95 -14.77 -8.31
CA GLU A 183 -13.46 -13.47 -7.87
C GLU A 183 -14.63 -12.66 -7.28
N GLY A 184 -14.43 -12.12 -6.09
CA GLY A 184 -15.42 -11.26 -5.45
C GLY A 184 -15.51 -9.89 -6.12
N ARG A 185 -16.56 -9.15 -5.79
CA ARG A 185 -16.73 -7.74 -6.14
C ARG A 185 -15.51 -6.95 -5.69
N LYS A 186 -14.98 -6.07 -6.56
CA LYS A 186 -13.82 -5.22 -6.28
C LYS A 186 -14.28 -3.80 -5.98
N TYR A 187 -13.77 -3.25 -4.90
CA TYR A 187 -13.96 -1.87 -4.47
C TYR A 187 -12.70 -1.09 -4.79
N LEU A 188 -12.82 -0.11 -5.69
CA LEU A 188 -11.71 0.71 -6.17
C LEU A 188 -11.86 2.13 -5.63
N ILE A 189 -10.87 2.59 -4.92
CA ILE A 189 -10.77 3.96 -4.44
C ILE A 189 -9.58 4.57 -5.18
N SER A 190 -9.80 5.71 -5.86
CA SER A 190 -8.75 6.36 -6.62
C SER A 190 -8.68 7.86 -6.34
N ILE A 191 -7.46 8.36 -6.21
CA ILE A 191 -7.12 9.78 -6.10
C ILE A 191 -6.38 10.12 -7.38
N SER A 192 -6.84 11.13 -8.10
CA SER A 192 -6.35 11.44 -9.45
C SER A 192 -5.95 12.90 -9.58
N GLY A 193 -4.98 13.17 -10.45
CA GLY A 193 -4.50 14.51 -10.74
C GLY A 193 -3.34 14.95 -9.87
N LEU A 194 -2.81 16.13 -10.20
CA LEU A 194 -1.61 16.70 -9.57
C LEU A 194 -1.87 17.03 -8.10
N ASP A 195 -2.93 17.80 -7.84
CA ASP A 195 -3.30 18.22 -6.48
C ASP A 195 -3.56 17.02 -5.55
N GLY A 196 -4.21 15.97 -6.10
CA GLY A 196 -4.45 14.74 -5.36
C GLY A 196 -3.16 13.98 -5.03
N LEU A 197 -2.21 13.91 -5.98
CA LEU A 197 -0.90 13.30 -5.75
C LEU A 197 -0.09 14.09 -4.73
N ASP A 198 -0.02 15.42 -4.88
CA ASP A 198 0.77 16.28 -3.99
C ASP A 198 0.21 16.20 -2.56
N LYS A 199 -1.10 16.31 -2.40
CA LYS A 199 -1.76 16.16 -1.09
C LYS A 199 -1.52 14.78 -0.46
N TRP A 200 -1.57 13.70 -1.27
CA TRP A 200 -1.25 12.37 -0.80
C TRP A 200 0.19 12.26 -0.33
N MET A 201 1.15 12.72 -1.13
CA MET A 201 2.57 12.62 -0.80
C MET A 201 2.97 13.47 0.42
N ASP A 202 2.28 14.60 0.65
CA ASP A 202 2.46 15.45 1.81
C ASP A 202 1.87 14.82 3.09
N MET A 203 0.63 14.35 3.04
CA MET A 203 -0.08 13.85 4.23
C MET A 203 0.22 12.38 4.53
N VAL A 204 0.25 11.51 3.52
CA VAL A 204 0.38 10.05 3.65
C VAL A 204 1.78 9.58 3.27
N GLY A 205 2.24 9.97 2.08
CA GLY A 205 3.53 9.59 1.55
C GLY A 205 3.64 8.12 1.16
N SER A 206 4.88 7.66 1.01
CA SER A 206 5.25 6.25 0.81
C SER A 206 6.64 5.99 1.37
N LYS A 207 6.84 4.79 1.92
CA LYS A 207 8.15 4.25 2.35
C LYS A 207 8.63 3.12 1.44
N ASN A 208 7.77 2.66 0.53
CA ASN A 208 8.10 1.60 -0.41
C ASN A 208 8.88 2.16 -1.62
N PRO A 209 10.16 1.79 -1.83
CA PRO A 209 10.98 2.29 -2.93
C PRO A 209 10.39 2.03 -4.32
N VAL A 210 9.62 0.95 -4.48
CA VAL A 210 8.96 0.62 -5.75
C VAL A 210 7.93 1.68 -6.14
N LYS A 211 7.16 2.19 -5.16
CA LYS A 211 6.16 3.23 -5.37
C LYS A 211 6.79 4.62 -5.39
N LEU A 212 7.69 4.88 -4.44
CA LEU A 212 8.39 6.15 -4.33
C LEU A 212 9.24 6.47 -5.58
N SER A 213 9.92 5.47 -6.17
CA SER A 213 10.69 5.69 -7.40
C SER A 213 9.82 6.13 -8.58
N ARG A 214 8.57 5.64 -8.68
CA ARG A 214 7.62 6.10 -9.71
C ARG A 214 7.28 7.58 -9.54
N TYR A 215 7.02 8.00 -8.30
CA TYR A 215 6.80 9.42 -7.97
C TYR A 215 8.02 10.29 -8.32
N LEU A 216 9.22 9.86 -7.92
CA LEU A 216 10.45 10.61 -8.15
C LEU A 216 10.78 10.74 -9.65
N VAL A 217 10.61 9.67 -10.44
CA VAL A 217 10.77 9.71 -11.91
C VAL A 217 9.79 10.71 -12.50
N TRP A 218 8.51 10.60 -12.12
CA TRP A 218 7.50 11.54 -12.60
C TRP A 218 7.81 12.99 -12.19
N LYS A 219 8.21 13.22 -10.95
CA LYS A 219 8.58 14.57 -10.46
C LYS A 219 9.75 15.15 -11.23
N LYS A 220 10.74 14.33 -11.58
CA LYS A 220 11.95 14.76 -12.32
C LYS A 220 11.67 15.03 -13.80
N PHE A 221 10.87 14.20 -14.45
CA PHE A 221 10.71 14.23 -15.92
C PHE A 221 9.30 14.66 -16.38
N GLY A 222 8.34 14.83 -15.47
CA GLY A 222 6.95 15.14 -15.78
C GLY A 222 6.12 13.95 -16.29
N PHE A 223 6.72 12.76 -16.35
CA PHE A 223 6.05 11.49 -16.70
C PHE A 223 6.81 10.30 -16.11
N CYS A 224 6.16 9.15 -16.04
CA CYS A 224 6.80 7.90 -15.66
C CYS A 224 6.47 6.83 -16.71
N PRO A 225 7.47 6.29 -17.45
CA PRO A 225 7.24 5.20 -18.37
C PRO A 225 6.64 3.98 -17.65
N THR A 226 5.81 3.23 -18.38
CA THR A 226 5.22 1.98 -17.87
C THR A 226 6.23 0.83 -17.90
N ASN A 227 5.94 -0.23 -17.17
CA ASN A 227 6.68 -1.51 -17.21
C ASN A 227 8.16 -1.45 -16.82
N LEU A 228 8.61 -0.36 -16.15
CA LEU A 228 9.96 -0.28 -15.65
C LEU A 228 10.10 -1.01 -14.31
N THR A 229 11.20 -1.75 -14.14
CA THR A 229 11.62 -2.31 -12.86
C THR A 229 12.09 -1.20 -11.92
N LEU A 230 12.19 -1.50 -10.62
CA LEU A 230 12.77 -0.58 -9.64
C LEU A 230 14.19 -0.14 -10.04
N GLN A 231 15.03 -1.10 -10.47
CA GLN A 231 16.38 -0.81 -10.92
C GLN A 231 16.41 0.18 -12.09
N GLN A 232 15.61 -0.03 -13.12
CA GLN A 232 15.53 0.87 -14.27
C GLN A 232 15.07 2.28 -13.86
N ARG A 233 14.13 2.39 -12.93
CA ARG A 233 13.71 3.71 -12.40
C ARG A 233 14.83 4.38 -11.61
N GLN A 234 15.62 3.65 -10.85
CA GLN A 234 16.81 4.16 -10.17
C GLN A 234 17.89 4.61 -11.16
N GLU A 235 18.11 3.87 -12.22
CA GLU A 235 19.04 4.25 -13.31
C GLU A 235 18.61 5.53 -14.04
N LEU A 236 17.30 5.72 -14.27
CA LEU A 236 16.73 6.98 -14.77
C LEU A 236 16.99 8.15 -13.81
N LEU A 237 16.75 7.94 -12.53
CA LEU A 237 16.97 8.98 -11.51
C LEU A 237 18.43 9.39 -11.40
N ASN A 238 19.34 8.43 -11.59
CA ASN A 238 20.79 8.63 -11.56
C ASN A 238 21.38 9.09 -12.91
N GLY A 239 20.55 9.31 -13.94
CA GLY A 239 21.01 9.76 -15.26
C GLY A 239 21.75 8.71 -16.10
N LYS A 240 21.67 7.42 -15.73
CA LYS A 240 22.26 6.30 -16.48
C LYS A 240 21.40 5.84 -17.65
N LEU A 241 20.11 6.15 -17.61
CA LEU A 241 19.15 5.86 -18.66
C LEU A 241 18.43 7.14 -19.09
N ASP A 242 18.14 7.24 -20.39
CA ASP A 242 17.35 8.34 -20.95
C ASP A 242 15.86 7.95 -20.99
N PRO A 243 14.97 8.67 -20.27
CA PRO A 243 13.55 8.37 -20.22
C PRO A 243 12.86 8.54 -21.58
N TYR A 244 13.42 9.34 -22.49
CA TYR A 244 12.84 9.60 -23.80
C TYR A 244 13.12 8.48 -24.81
N ILE A 245 14.22 7.73 -24.64
CA ILE A 245 14.55 6.55 -25.44
C ILE A 245 13.63 5.37 -25.04
N ILE A 246 13.43 5.16 -23.74
CA ILE A 246 12.59 4.07 -23.21
C ILE A 246 11.10 4.28 -23.51
N ARG A 247 10.69 5.49 -23.78
CA ARG A 247 9.31 5.86 -24.12
C ARG A 247 8.78 5.17 -25.39
N GLY A 248 9.66 4.71 -26.27
CA GLY A 248 9.32 3.99 -27.50
C GLY A 248 9.11 2.48 -27.34
N LEU A 249 9.36 1.94 -26.14
CA LEU A 249 9.11 0.54 -25.76
C LEU A 249 7.81 0.44 -24.96
#